data_26b7cf51c287ca28e7062b23b3f62c7c
#
_entry.id   26b7cf51c287ca28e7062b23b3f62c7c
#
_cell.length_a   1.000
_cell.length_b   1.000
_cell.length_c   1.000
_cell.angle_alpha   90.00
_cell.angle_beta   90.00
_cell.angle_gamma   90.00
#
_symmetry.space_group_name_H-M   'P 1'
#
loop_
_entity.id
_entity.type
_entity.pdbx_description
1 polymer ?
#
loop_
_entity_poly.entity_id
_entity_poly.type
_entity_poly.pdbx_seq_one_letter_code
_entity_poly.pdbx_strand_id
1 'polypeptide(L)'
;MFSRGNWSNAAARARSRRGRLLDRTRIRQLIKQQPDAIAASIGDAGYRQDIDLYAHRLDGAELVEAGLSHNLDREVHQVLKFCQGELSDIVGVWATKIDYNKAKSVLRAVDRGIETERISHSALPKENPENAEWIAIVDSSSTLEEAAASISRTGLGRGVFRDMGPEDTLAD
;
A
#
# COMPACT_ATOMS: atom_id res chain seq x y z
N MET A 1 -29.21 -8.78 9.38
CA MET A 1 -28.74 -10.16 9.67
C MET A 1 -27.28 -10.21 9.25
N PHE A 2 -26.34 -10.17 10.20
CA PHE A 2 -24.91 -10.22 9.88
C PHE A 2 -24.57 -11.61 9.36
N SER A 3 -24.04 -11.68 8.14
CA SER A 3 -23.55 -12.92 7.56
C SER A 3 -22.35 -13.41 8.39
N ARG A 4 -22.42 -14.64 8.91
CA ARG A 4 -21.27 -15.25 9.56
C ARG A 4 -20.10 -15.30 8.58
N GLY A 5 -18.95 -14.79 8.97
CA GLY A 5 -17.74 -14.84 8.15
C GLY A 5 -17.28 -16.27 7.87
N ASN A 6 -16.55 -16.44 6.79
CA ASN A 6 -15.98 -17.72 6.34
C ASN A 6 -14.64 -18.07 7.04
N TRP A 7 -14.59 -17.94 8.37
CA TRP A 7 -13.40 -18.01 9.22
C TRP A 7 -12.48 -19.20 8.93
N SER A 8 -13.02 -20.40 8.84
CA SER A 8 -12.21 -21.62 8.64
C SER A 8 -11.49 -21.61 7.29
N ASN A 9 -12.18 -21.23 6.23
CA ASN A 9 -11.61 -21.13 4.88
C ASN A 9 -10.55 -20.04 4.83
N ALA A 10 -10.87 -18.86 5.33
CA ALA A 10 -9.94 -17.74 5.37
C ALA A 10 -8.69 -18.07 6.21
N ALA A 11 -8.86 -18.70 7.37
CA ALA A 11 -7.74 -19.12 8.22
C ALA A 11 -6.82 -20.15 7.52
N ALA A 12 -7.37 -21.12 6.78
CA ALA A 12 -6.58 -22.08 6.02
C ALA A 12 -5.73 -21.39 4.93
N ARG A 13 -6.35 -20.47 4.17
CA ARG A 13 -5.65 -19.67 3.14
C ARG A 13 -4.58 -18.75 3.74
N ALA A 14 -4.89 -18.09 4.85
CA ALA A 14 -3.93 -17.22 5.55
C ALA A 14 -2.72 -18.00 6.08
N ARG A 15 -2.93 -19.21 6.63
CA ARG A 15 -1.82 -20.09 7.07
C ARG A 15 -0.93 -20.52 5.92
N SER A 16 -1.49 -20.86 4.76
CA SER A 16 -0.72 -21.19 3.55
C SER A 16 0.15 -20.02 3.10
N ARG A 17 -0.37 -18.79 3.13
CA ARG A 17 0.38 -17.57 2.79
C ARG A 17 1.47 -17.27 3.81
N ARG A 18 1.16 -17.43 5.11
CA ARG A 18 2.13 -17.25 6.18
C ARG A 18 3.37 -18.14 6.01
N GLY A 19 3.21 -19.35 5.50
CA GLY A 19 4.32 -20.27 5.22
C GLY A 19 5.30 -19.77 4.15
N ARG A 20 4.94 -18.74 3.38
CA ARG A 20 5.80 -18.13 2.35
C ARG A 20 6.56 -16.91 2.86
N LEU A 21 6.26 -16.43 4.08
CA LEU A 21 6.93 -15.26 4.64
C LEU A 21 8.37 -15.59 5.05
N LEU A 22 9.23 -14.59 4.94
CA LEU A 22 10.59 -14.67 5.45
C LEU A 22 10.59 -14.91 6.96
N ASP A 23 11.29 -15.92 7.41
CA ASP A 23 11.46 -16.17 8.84
C ASP A 23 12.48 -15.19 9.47
N ARG A 24 12.50 -15.15 10.81
CA ARG A 24 13.38 -14.26 11.55
C ARG A 24 14.88 -14.52 11.27
N THR A 25 15.24 -15.76 11.02
CA THR A 25 16.64 -16.15 10.73
C THR A 25 17.05 -15.59 9.38
N ARG A 26 16.19 -15.73 8.38
CA ARG A 26 16.41 -15.19 7.05
C ARG A 26 16.47 -13.66 7.06
N ILE A 27 15.57 -12.98 7.79
CA ILE A 27 15.62 -11.53 7.95
C ILE A 27 16.95 -11.06 8.56
N ARG A 28 17.43 -11.75 9.63
CA ARG A 28 18.73 -11.44 10.24
C ARG A 28 19.92 -11.63 9.29
N GLN A 29 19.84 -12.57 8.36
CA GLN A 29 20.87 -12.78 7.34
C GLN A 29 20.83 -11.64 6.31
N LEU A 30 19.63 -11.24 5.87
CA LEU A 30 19.43 -10.17 4.88
C LEU A 30 19.97 -8.82 5.40
N ILE A 31 19.69 -8.46 6.65
CA ILE A 31 20.13 -7.19 7.26
C ILE A 31 21.68 -7.03 7.23
N LYS A 32 22.43 -8.12 7.11
CA LYS A 32 23.90 -8.09 7.03
C LYS A 32 24.44 -7.92 5.61
N GLN A 33 23.58 -7.92 4.61
CA GLN A 33 23.97 -7.82 3.20
C GLN A 33 23.93 -6.35 2.73
N GLN A 34 24.57 -6.09 1.61
CA GLN A 34 24.42 -4.83 0.88
C GLN A 34 23.03 -4.77 0.23
N PRO A 35 22.43 -3.58 0.04
CA PRO A 35 21.07 -3.42 -0.49
C PRO A 35 20.82 -4.18 -1.80
N ASP A 36 21.73 -4.15 -2.75
CA ASP A 36 21.60 -4.86 -4.03
C ASP A 36 21.55 -6.39 -3.84
N ALA A 37 22.38 -6.91 -2.93
CA ALA A 37 22.36 -8.33 -2.58
C ALA A 37 21.06 -8.71 -1.83
N ILE A 38 20.47 -7.78 -1.07
CA ILE A 38 19.17 -7.97 -0.43
C ILE A 38 18.10 -8.13 -1.48
N ALA A 39 18.04 -7.26 -2.51
CA ALA A 39 17.05 -7.33 -3.58
C ALA A 39 17.06 -8.69 -4.29
N ALA A 40 18.25 -9.18 -4.67
CA ALA A 40 18.42 -10.51 -5.27
C ALA A 40 17.95 -11.63 -4.32
N SER A 41 18.38 -11.58 -3.05
CA SER A 41 18.04 -12.60 -2.05
C SER A 41 16.55 -12.66 -1.71
N ILE A 42 15.86 -11.53 -1.71
CA ILE A 42 14.41 -11.44 -1.52
C ILE A 42 13.69 -11.97 -2.77
N GLY A 43 14.16 -11.64 -3.97
CA GLY A 43 13.66 -12.21 -5.21
C GLY A 43 13.66 -13.73 -5.20
N ASP A 44 14.76 -14.34 -4.78
CA ASP A 44 14.89 -15.80 -4.65
C ASP A 44 14.00 -16.41 -3.55
N ALA A 45 13.61 -15.62 -2.56
CA ALA A 45 12.71 -16.04 -1.50
C ALA A 45 11.21 -15.93 -1.87
N GLY A 46 10.89 -15.64 -3.13
CA GLY A 46 9.52 -15.64 -3.64
C GLY A 46 8.92 -14.27 -3.93
N TYR A 47 9.70 -13.19 -3.80
CA TYR A 47 9.28 -11.81 -4.08
C TYR A 47 9.77 -11.30 -5.43
N ARG A 48 10.30 -12.18 -6.29
CA ARG A 48 10.89 -11.83 -7.59
C ARG A 48 9.96 -11.01 -8.46
N GLN A 49 8.70 -11.42 -8.56
CA GLN A 49 7.71 -10.72 -9.38
C GLN A 49 7.55 -9.24 -8.97
N ASP A 50 7.57 -8.96 -7.67
CA ASP A 50 7.39 -7.61 -7.15
C ASP A 50 8.68 -6.78 -7.28
N ILE A 51 9.84 -7.40 -7.11
CA ILE A 51 11.15 -6.76 -7.30
C ILE A 51 11.39 -6.43 -8.78
N ASP A 52 11.15 -7.37 -9.69
CA ASP A 52 11.43 -7.19 -11.12
C ASP A 52 10.59 -6.07 -11.75
N LEU A 53 9.40 -5.76 -11.19
CA LEU A 53 8.58 -4.64 -11.64
C LEU A 53 9.30 -3.29 -11.55
N TYR A 54 10.17 -3.13 -10.58
CA TYR A 54 10.84 -1.86 -10.29
C TYR A 54 12.32 -1.85 -10.69
N ALA A 55 12.92 -3.01 -10.97
CA ALA A 55 14.35 -3.16 -11.24
C ALA A 55 14.83 -2.40 -12.49
N HIS A 56 13.92 -1.98 -13.38
CA HIS A 56 14.27 -1.19 -14.56
C HIS A 56 14.59 0.28 -14.25
N ARG A 57 14.22 0.78 -13.05
CA ARG A 57 14.39 2.19 -12.67
C ARG A 57 14.84 2.44 -11.23
N LEU A 58 14.81 1.44 -10.38
CA LEU A 58 15.22 1.52 -8.99
C LEU A 58 16.31 0.49 -8.72
N ASP A 59 17.18 0.81 -7.79
CA ASP A 59 18.23 -0.08 -7.29
C ASP A 59 18.33 -0.03 -5.76
N GLY A 60 19.20 -0.82 -5.20
CA GLY A 60 19.56 -0.81 -3.78
C GLY A 60 18.36 -0.85 -2.84
N ALA A 61 18.35 0.07 -1.88
CA ALA A 61 17.33 0.14 -0.84
C ALA A 61 15.95 0.54 -1.39
N GLU A 62 15.91 1.44 -2.36
CA GLU A 62 14.65 1.92 -2.95
C GLU A 62 13.94 0.80 -3.71
N LEU A 63 14.67 -0.04 -4.42
CA LEU A 63 14.13 -1.24 -5.08
C LEU A 63 13.51 -2.21 -4.08
N VAL A 64 14.21 -2.47 -2.98
CA VAL A 64 13.71 -3.36 -1.92
C VAL A 64 12.44 -2.81 -1.29
N GLU A 65 12.41 -1.52 -0.97
CA GLU A 65 11.26 -0.86 -0.37
C GLU A 65 10.05 -0.88 -1.29
N ALA A 66 10.23 -0.50 -2.56
CA ALA A 66 9.14 -0.49 -3.55
C ALA A 66 8.57 -1.90 -3.77
N GLY A 67 9.43 -2.90 -3.97
CA GLY A 67 8.98 -4.28 -4.17
C GLY A 67 8.26 -4.88 -2.97
N LEU A 68 8.76 -4.65 -1.75
CA LEU A 68 8.11 -5.14 -0.53
C LEU A 68 6.79 -4.42 -0.24
N SER A 69 6.73 -3.10 -0.48
CA SER A 69 5.51 -2.31 -0.31
C SER A 69 4.42 -2.76 -1.30
N HIS A 70 4.79 -2.99 -2.55
CA HIS A 70 3.87 -3.55 -3.56
C HIS A 70 3.36 -4.93 -3.14
N ASN A 71 4.27 -5.82 -2.71
CA ASN A 71 3.88 -7.15 -2.24
C ASN A 71 2.88 -7.06 -1.08
N LEU A 72 3.14 -6.20 -0.08
CA LEU A 72 2.26 -6.00 1.06
C LEU A 72 0.86 -5.55 0.62
N ASP A 73 0.80 -4.54 -0.23
CA ASP A 73 -0.46 -3.99 -0.76
C ASP A 73 -1.26 -5.07 -1.50
N ARG A 74 -0.62 -5.77 -2.42
CA ARG A 74 -1.20 -6.89 -3.16
C ARG A 74 -1.69 -8.01 -2.23
N GLU A 75 -0.90 -8.41 -1.24
CA GLU A 75 -1.26 -9.50 -0.32
C GLU A 75 -2.45 -9.12 0.57
N VAL A 76 -2.52 -7.88 1.06
CA VAL A 76 -3.67 -7.40 1.84
C VAL A 76 -4.94 -7.42 1.01
N HIS A 77 -4.91 -6.89 -0.22
CA HIS A 77 -6.05 -6.92 -1.13
C HIS A 77 -6.48 -8.34 -1.49
N GLN A 78 -5.52 -9.26 -1.69
CA GLN A 78 -5.85 -10.67 -1.94
C GLN A 78 -6.46 -11.36 -0.72
N VAL A 79 -6.02 -11.02 0.49
CA VAL A 79 -6.63 -11.55 1.73
C VAL A 79 -8.06 -11.07 1.84
N LEU A 80 -8.32 -9.80 1.58
CA LEU A 80 -9.67 -9.25 1.59
C LEU A 80 -10.61 -9.94 0.61
N LYS A 81 -10.15 -10.26 -0.60
CA LYS A 81 -10.96 -10.92 -1.64
C LYS A 81 -11.51 -12.29 -1.23
N PHE A 82 -10.90 -12.98 -0.29
CA PHE A 82 -11.42 -14.25 0.19
C PHE A 82 -12.09 -14.18 1.58
N CYS A 83 -12.08 -13.03 2.24
CA CYS A 83 -12.83 -12.80 3.47
C CYS A 83 -14.28 -12.42 3.15
N GLN A 84 -15.22 -12.87 3.98
CA GLN A 84 -16.65 -12.62 3.79
C GLN A 84 -17.32 -12.23 5.11
N GLY A 85 -18.39 -11.44 5.01
CA GLY A 85 -19.17 -10.99 6.16
C GLY A 85 -18.31 -10.21 7.16
N GLU A 86 -18.59 -10.36 8.45
CA GLU A 86 -17.89 -9.70 9.54
C GLU A 86 -16.35 -9.81 9.46
N LEU A 87 -15.83 -10.94 8.96
CA LEU A 87 -14.39 -11.10 8.78
C LEU A 87 -13.80 -10.12 7.75
N SER A 88 -14.55 -9.80 6.70
CA SER A 88 -14.12 -8.79 5.71
C SER A 88 -13.98 -7.41 6.36
N ASP A 89 -14.90 -7.06 7.25
CA ASP A 89 -14.88 -5.77 7.94
C ASP A 89 -13.67 -5.67 8.89
N ILE A 90 -13.42 -6.73 9.66
CA ILE A 90 -12.28 -6.80 10.58
C ILE A 90 -10.93 -6.71 9.83
N VAL A 91 -10.77 -7.49 8.75
CA VAL A 91 -9.54 -7.48 7.95
C VAL A 91 -9.42 -6.19 7.14
N GLY A 92 -10.55 -5.59 6.75
CA GLY A 92 -10.62 -4.30 6.05
C GLY A 92 -9.91 -3.16 6.77
N VAL A 93 -9.82 -3.21 8.10
CA VAL A 93 -9.05 -2.22 8.88
C VAL A 93 -7.59 -2.12 8.43
N TRP A 94 -6.96 -3.23 8.01
CA TRP A 94 -5.59 -3.20 7.51
C TRP A 94 -5.47 -2.51 6.14
N ALA A 95 -6.42 -2.73 5.24
CA ALA A 95 -6.47 -2.01 3.97
C ALA A 95 -6.69 -0.52 4.21
N THR A 96 -7.61 -0.16 5.10
CA THR A 96 -7.84 1.24 5.49
C THR A 96 -6.57 1.92 5.97
N LYS A 97 -5.70 1.22 6.71
CA LYS A 97 -4.40 1.77 7.13
C LYS A 97 -3.48 2.06 5.94
N ILE A 98 -3.45 1.18 4.95
CA ILE A 98 -2.65 1.37 3.72
C ILE A 98 -3.20 2.55 2.94
N ASP A 99 -4.50 2.59 2.71
CA ASP A 99 -5.17 3.68 1.99
C ASP A 99 -5.01 5.03 2.70
N TYR A 100 -5.05 5.05 4.02
CA TYR A 100 -4.79 6.24 4.81
C TYR A 100 -3.36 6.80 4.57
N ASN A 101 -2.36 5.92 4.50
CA ASN A 101 -1.00 6.35 4.18
C ASN A 101 -0.89 6.90 2.75
N LYS A 102 -1.58 6.29 1.79
CA LYS A 102 -1.66 6.80 0.41
C LYS A 102 -2.34 8.17 0.36
N ALA A 103 -3.46 8.34 1.06
CA ALA A 103 -4.15 9.62 1.18
C ALA A 103 -3.25 10.71 1.76
N LYS A 104 -2.49 10.42 2.83
CA LYS A 104 -1.50 11.36 3.37
C LYS A 104 -0.43 11.74 2.34
N SER A 105 0.03 10.81 1.53
CA SER A 105 0.99 11.08 0.48
C SER A 105 0.40 11.99 -0.61
N VAL A 106 -0.85 11.76 -1.02
CA VAL A 106 -1.59 12.61 -1.96
C VAL A 106 -1.71 14.03 -1.43
N LEU A 107 -2.25 14.20 -0.21
CA LEU A 107 -2.45 15.53 0.38
C LEU A 107 -1.14 16.30 0.51
N ARG A 108 -0.06 15.64 0.96
CA ARG A 108 1.26 16.27 1.04
C ARG A 108 1.84 16.64 -0.32
N ALA A 109 1.55 15.86 -1.35
CA ALA A 109 2.00 16.16 -2.71
C ALA A 109 1.28 17.39 -3.25
N VAL A 110 -0.04 17.47 -3.10
CA VAL A 110 -0.84 18.62 -3.53
C VAL A 110 -0.46 19.88 -2.75
N ASP A 111 -0.34 19.81 -1.42
CA ASP A 111 0.08 20.91 -0.56
C ASP A 111 1.43 21.51 -0.95
N ARG A 112 2.36 20.67 -1.38
CA ARG A 112 3.72 21.08 -1.77
C ARG A 112 3.89 21.33 -3.26
N GLY A 113 2.85 21.22 -4.05
CA GLY A 113 2.92 21.34 -5.52
C GLY A 113 3.86 20.33 -6.16
N ILE A 114 3.90 19.09 -5.62
CA ILE A 114 4.75 18.03 -6.17
C ILE A 114 4.07 17.46 -7.41
N GLU A 115 4.79 17.45 -8.52
CA GLU A 115 4.31 16.91 -9.80
C GLU A 115 3.98 15.40 -9.68
N THR A 116 2.96 14.98 -10.43
CA THR A 116 2.46 13.60 -10.46
C THR A 116 3.57 12.60 -10.84
N GLU A 117 4.46 12.95 -11.76
CA GLU A 117 5.60 12.12 -12.14
C GLU A 117 6.51 11.81 -10.94
N ARG A 118 6.77 12.82 -10.11
CA ARG A 118 7.65 12.67 -8.96
C ARG A 118 7.03 11.80 -7.88
N ILE A 119 5.74 11.97 -7.57
CA ILE A 119 5.07 11.14 -6.58
C ILE A 119 4.90 9.69 -7.09
N SER A 120 4.63 9.51 -8.39
CA SER A 120 4.51 8.20 -9.01
C SER A 120 5.86 7.46 -9.14
N HIS A 121 6.97 8.18 -9.00
CA HIS A 121 8.29 7.57 -8.95
C HIS A 121 8.65 6.98 -7.58
N SER A 122 8.12 7.53 -6.50
CA SER A 122 8.54 7.19 -5.14
C SER A 122 7.38 6.72 -4.24
N ALA A 123 6.54 7.64 -3.80
CA ALA A 123 5.54 7.37 -2.76
C ALA A 123 4.33 6.55 -3.25
N LEU A 124 3.94 6.73 -4.52
CA LEU A 124 2.82 6.03 -5.16
C LEU A 124 3.27 5.44 -6.51
N PRO A 125 4.11 4.40 -6.54
CA PRO A 125 4.62 3.83 -7.77
C PRO A 125 3.50 3.46 -8.76
N LYS A 126 3.61 3.94 -10.00
CA LYS A 126 2.62 3.71 -11.07
C LYS A 126 2.51 2.26 -11.51
N GLU A 127 3.54 1.47 -11.26
CA GLU A 127 3.58 0.03 -11.52
C GLU A 127 2.63 -0.76 -10.59
N ASN A 128 2.26 -0.16 -9.45
CA ASN A 128 1.25 -0.73 -8.58
C ASN A 128 -0.15 -0.26 -9.01
N PRO A 129 -1.00 -1.14 -9.58
CA PRO A 129 -2.34 -0.74 -10.04
C PRO A 129 -3.25 -0.22 -8.92
N GLU A 130 -3.00 -0.59 -7.66
CA GLU A 130 -3.74 -0.10 -6.50
C GLU A 130 -3.40 1.38 -6.18
N ASN A 131 -2.45 1.99 -6.88
CA ASN A 131 -2.13 3.41 -6.76
C ASN A 131 -2.82 4.28 -7.83
N ALA A 132 -3.42 3.69 -8.86
CA ALA A 132 -3.94 4.44 -10.00
C ALA A 132 -4.96 5.52 -9.60
N GLU A 133 -5.90 5.19 -8.69
CA GLU A 133 -6.89 6.15 -8.18
C GLU A 133 -6.21 7.31 -7.43
N TRP A 134 -5.21 7.01 -6.61
CA TRP A 134 -4.48 8.00 -5.81
C TRP A 134 -3.64 8.94 -6.67
N ILE A 135 -2.99 8.41 -7.70
CA ILE A 135 -2.24 9.20 -8.69
C ILE A 135 -3.18 10.14 -9.45
N ALA A 136 -4.35 9.65 -9.88
CA ALA A 136 -5.34 10.46 -10.57
C ALA A 136 -5.87 11.62 -9.70
N ILE A 137 -5.96 11.44 -8.38
CA ILE A 137 -6.33 12.53 -7.46
C ILE A 137 -5.24 13.61 -7.44
N VAL A 138 -3.96 13.24 -7.38
CA VAL A 138 -2.85 14.23 -7.44
C VAL A 138 -2.92 15.01 -8.75
N ASP A 139 -3.10 14.32 -9.88
CA ASP A 139 -3.12 14.92 -11.22
C ASP A 139 -4.31 15.88 -11.42
N SER A 140 -5.45 15.60 -10.80
CA SER A 140 -6.68 16.39 -10.96
C SER A 140 -6.92 17.44 -9.88
N SER A 141 -6.07 17.55 -8.86
CA SER A 141 -6.28 18.47 -7.74
C SER A 141 -5.21 19.57 -7.71
N SER A 142 -5.67 20.81 -7.67
CA SER A 142 -4.80 21.99 -7.54
C SER A 142 -4.76 22.55 -6.11
N THR A 143 -5.72 22.15 -5.27
CA THR A 143 -5.85 22.59 -3.88
C THR A 143 -6.08 21.40 -2.93
N LEU A 144 -5.79 21.61 -1.64
CA LEU A 144 -6.06 20.61 -0.61
C LEU A 144 -7.54 20.26 -0.51
N GLU A 145 -8.42 21.25 -0.67
CA GLU A 145 -9.88 21.06 -0.64
C GLU A 145 -10.35 20.16 -1.79
N GLU A 146 -9.82 20.34 -2.99
CA GLU A 146 -10.12 19.48 -4.15
C GLU A 146 -9.64 18.06 -3.92
N ALA A 147 -8.41 17.91 -3.40
CA ALA A 147 -7.85 16.60 -3.07
C ALA A 147 -8.66 15.90 -1.97
N ALA A 148 -9.00 16.60 -0.88
CA ALA A 148 -9.82 16.07 0.20
C ALA A 148 -11.22 15.67 -0.29
N ALA A 149 -11.86 16.50 -1.12
CA ALA A 149 -13.13 16.20 -1.74
C ALA A 149 -13.08 14.96 -2.65
N SER A 150 -11.97 14.75 -3.36
CA SER A 150 -11.75 13.57 -4.19
C SER A 150 -11.49 12.33 -3.34
N ILE A 151 -10.66 12.42 -2.29
CA ILE A 151 -10.41 11.34 -1.35
C ILE A 151 -11.71 10.94 -0.62
N SER A 152 -12.59 11.89 -0.29
CA SER A 152 -13.88 11.60 0.37
C SER A 152 -14.79 10.70 -0.45
N ARG A 153 -14.60 10.62 -1.77
CA ARG A 153 -15.36 9.77 -2.68
C ARG A 153 -14.80 8.36 -2.78
N THR A 154 -13.55 8.15 -2.37
CA THR A 154 -12.94 6.82 -2.31
C THR A 154 -13.54 5.96 -1.19
N GLY A 155 -13.19 4.68 -1.16
CA GLY A 155 -13.60 3.77 -0.07
C GLY A 155 -13.16 4.25 1.31
N LEU A 156 -12.00 4.91 1.41
CA LEU A 156 -11.46 5.47 2.64
C LEU A 156 -12.29 6.67 3.14
N GLY A 157 -12.71 7.54 2.22
CA GLY A 157 -13.18 8.88 2.57
C GLY A 157 -14.59 8.99 3.09
N ARG A 158 -15.41 7.93 3.02
CA ARG A 158 -16.82 8.02 3.39
C ARG A 158 -17.08 8.29 4.89
N GLY A 159 -16.08 8.58 5.65
CA GLY A 159 -16.21 8.90 7.07
C GLY A 159 -15.07 9.70 7.70
N VAL A 160 -13.89 9.71 7.10
CA VAL A 160 -12.67 10.24 7.75
C VAL A 160 -12.35 11.68 7.35
N PHE A 161 -12.57 12.05 6.07
CA PHE A 161 -12.20 13.37 5.54
C PHE A 161 -13.35 14.31 5.28
N ARG A 162 -14.58 13.92 5.68
CA ARG A 162 -15.79 14.68 5.41
C ARG A 162 -15.80 16.07 6.07
N ASP A 163 -15.08 16.19 7.17
CA ASP A 163 -15.11 17.37 8.03
C ASP A 163 -13.71 18.06 8.15
N MET A 164 -12.74 17.75 7.25
CA MET A 164 -11.48 18.46 7.24
C MET A 164 -11.69 19.92 6.81
N GLY A 165 -11.37 20.84 7.72
CA GLY A 165 -11.29 22.27 7.43
C GLY A 165 -9.89 22.69 6.98
N PRO A 166 -9.74 23.92 6.44
CA PRO A 166 -8.43 24.45 6.03
C PRO A 166 -7.41 24.60 7.17
N GLU A 167 -7.84 24.50 8.41
CA GLU A 167 -7.02 24.53 9.62
C GLU A 167 -6.57 23.14 10.09
N ASP A 168 -7.12 22.07 9.55
CA ASP A 168 -6.68 20.69 9.82
C ASP A 168 -5.41 20.42 9.00
N THR A 169 -4.32 21.02 9.41
CA THR A 169 -3.05 20.90 8.71
C THR A 169 -2.47 19.51 8.88
N LEU A 170 -1.86 19.02 7.82
CA LEU A 170 -1.14 17.72 7.77
C LEU A 170 0.13 17.71 8.63
N ALA A 171 0.25 18.59 9.59
CA ALA A 171 1.46 18.79 10.38
C ALA A 171 1.62 17.77 11.53
N ASP A 172 0.57 17.00 11.87
CA ASP A 172 0.60 16.00 12.94
C ASP A 172 0.61 14.56 12.43
#